data_7cd7af0b1255e7ec017b89604e7a56be
#
_entry.id   7cd7af0b1255e7ec017b89604e7a56be
#
_cell.length_a   1.000
_cell.length_b   1.000
_cell.length_c   1.000
_cell.angle_alpha   90.00
_cell.angle_beta   90.00
_cell.angle_gamma   90.00
#
_symmetry.space_group_name_H-M   'P 1'
#
loop_
_entity.id
_entity.type
_entity.pdbx_description
1 polymer ?
#
loop_
_entity_poly.entity_id
_entity_poly.type
_entity_poly.pdbx_seq_one_letter_code
_entity_poly.pdbx_strand_id
1 'polypeptide(L)'
;MKLVFFTHPPFLMISSMTRYAAWLVDDMRRRGHDVQVWAPKALFHQLPLPERHKKWMGYIDQYVVFPMQVRWRLLRQSSDVLYVFADHALGPWVPLISQRPHVVHCHDFLAQDSALGRIPHNRVSQTGRLYQRYIRNGFQKARAYIAISQKTKDDLMAVVDPSSRCDVVYNGVNPRFKPAVDVQAQRVALGKALGIDLSRGFVLHVGVNTWYKNRLGVLAAYEAWQRAELAPGTPGATTSALPLLMVGPPPLDTLAALKSAMHSGESVHFLSSISDERLAALYSAATVFLFPSIAEGFGWPIVEAMVSGCPVITTGEAPMTEVAGSAAVLIPVSTPQDTNDPNPWKTPWAVQAGKALAQVVGLSAPARQSMVARGLAQAQHFDSDVALDHIEAIYSELSSSEALVSQKTLSR
;
A
#
# COMPACT_ATOMS: atom_id res chain seq x y z
N MET A 1 28.13 5.97 -1.06
CA MET A 1 27.58 7.24 -1.63
C MET A 1 27.17 8.19 -0.51
N LYS A 2 27.03 9.49 -0.81
CA LYS A 2 26.36 10.44 0.09
C LYS A 2 24.92 10.62 -0.37
N LEU A 3 23.96 10.31 0.51
CA LEU A 3 22.54 10.33 0.21
C LEU A 3 21.81 11.29 1.14
N VAL A 4 20.90 12.09 0.59
CA VAL A 4 20.01 12.94 1.37
C VAL A 4 18.58 12.57 1.04
N PHE A 5 17.88 11.96 2.01
CA PHE A 5 16.49 11.58 1.87
C PHE A 5 15.57 12.71 2.29
N PHE A 6 14.70 13.13 1.37
CA PHE A 6 13.54 13.97 1.69
C PHE A 6 12.39 13.06 2.10
N THR A 7 11.82 13.29 3.28
CA THR A 7 10.74 12.47 3.83
C THR A 7 9.57 13.32 4.31
N HIS A 8 8.43 12.69 4.49
CA HIS A 8 7.27 13.36 5.08
C HIS A 8 7.55 13.88 6.49
N PRO A 9 6.91 15.00 6.89
CA PRO A 9 7.03 15.50 8.25
C PRO A 9 6.49 14.47 9.26
N PRO A 10 7.21 14.17 10.35
CA PRO A 10 6.76 13.21 11.35
C PRO A 10 5.40 13.54 11.98
N PHE A 11 5.05 14.83 12.05
CA PHE A 11 3.78 15.29 12.62
C PHE A 11 2.54 15.04 11.74
N LEU A 12 2.70 14.58 10.48
CA LEU A 12 1.56 14.22 9.62
C LEU A 12 1.09 12.77 9.82
N MET A 13 1.81 11.96 10.57
CA MET A 13 1.47 10.56 10.91
C MET A 13 1.08 9.68 9.69
N ILE A 14 1.73 9.87 8.55
CA ILE A 14 1.53 9.08 7.32
C ILE A 14 2.29 7.76 7.47
N SER A 15 1.65 6.73 8.04
CA SER A 15 2.32 5.51 8.49
C SER A 15 2.99 4.69 7.37
N SER A 16 2.36 4.53 6.21
CA SER A 16 2.91 3.73 5.11
C SER A 16 4.16 4.36 4.50
N MET A 17 4.11 5.67 4.21
CA MET A 17 5.25 6.38 3.61
C MET A 17 6.40 6.54 4.60
N THR A 18 6.09 6.73 5.88
CA THR A 18 7.12 6.77 6.92
C THR A 18 7.84 5.42 7.06
N ARG A 19 7.10 4.30 6.99
CA ARG A 19 7.72 2.95 7.00
C ARG A 19 8.59 2.70 5.78
N TYR A 20 8.10 3.09 4.59
CA TYR A 20 8.88 2.97 3.36
C TYR A 20 10.17 3.77 3.41
N ALA A 21 10.10 5.04 3.81
CA ALA A 21 11.27 5.90 3.94
C ALA A 21 12.27 5.36 4.98
N ALA A 22 11.77 4.87 6.13
CA ALA A 22 12.62 4.26 7.15
C ALA A 22 13.32 3.00 6.63
N TRP A 23 12.59 2.12 5.93
CA TRP A 23 13.15 0.92 5.31
C TRP A 23 14.30 1.26 4.36
N LEU A 24 14.13 2.24 3.45
CA LEU A 24 15.20 2.69 2.55
C LEU A 24 16.40 3.29 3.30
N VAL A 25 16.13 4.19 4.25
CA VAL A 25 17.17 4.90 5.01
C VAL A 25 18.01 3.93 5.83
N ASP A 26 17.36 3.01 6.55
CA ASP A 26 18.02 2.07 7.43
C ASP A 26 18.85 1.06 6.63
N ASP A 27 18.36 0.65 5.47
CA ASP A 27 19.10 -0.27 4.62
C ASP A 27 20.31 0.41 3.96
N MET A 28 20.15 1.60 3.40
CA MET A 28 21.28 2.32 2.82
C MET A 28 22.38 2.61 3.87
N ARG A 29 22.00 2.85 5.13
CA ARG A 29 22.96 2.95 6.23
C ARG A 29 23.67 1.61 6.51
N ARG A 30 22.93 0.49 6.53
CA ARG A 30 23.51 -0.85 6.72
C ARG A 30 24.51 -1.22 5.61
N ARG A 31 24.28 -0.73 4.40
CA ARG A 31 25.16 -0.89 3.23
C ARG A 31 26.36 0.06 3.24
N GLY A 32 26.55 0.87 4.29
CA GLY A 32 27.73 1.73 4.48
C GLY A 32 27.65 3.07 3.76
N HIS A 33 26.48 3.52 3.33
CA HIS A 33 26.31 4.84 2.74
C HIS A 33 26.21 5.94 3.81
N ASP A 34 26.71 7.15 3.49
CA ASP A 34 26.51 8.34 4.33
C ASP A 34 25.11 8.89 4.07
N VAL A 35 24.18 8.67 5.02
CA VAL A 35 22.76 8.95 4.86
C VAL A 35 22.29 10.03 5.81
N GLN A 36 21.82 11.15 5.25
CA GLN A 36 21.12 12.21 5.95
C GLN A 36 19.62 12.13 5.66
N VAL A 37 18.79 12.52 6.63
CA VAL A 37 17.33 12.63 6.45
C VAL A 37 16.92 14.09 6.64
N TRP A 38 16.26 14.65 5.64
CA TRP A 38 15.73 16.00 5.66
C TRP A 38 14.20 15.96 5.64
N ALA A 39 13.60 16.40 6.73
CA ALA A 39 12.16 16.53 6.89
C ALA A 39 11.80 17.85 7.56
N PRO A 40 10.64 18.43 7.30
CA PRO A 40 10.12 19.57 8.05
C PRO A 40 9.98 19.22 9.53
N LYS A 41 10.49 20.09 10.40
CA LYS A 41 10.27 19.99 11.85
C LYS A 41 9.04 20.80 12.24
N ALA A 42 8.29 20.34 13.23
CA ALA A 42 7.18 21.08 13.81
C ALA A 42 7.71 22.26 14.61
N LEU A 43 7.73 23.46 14.04
CA LEU A 43 8.06 24.72 14.72
C LEU A 43 6.78 25.49 15.02
N PHE A 44 6.03 25.85 13.99
CA PHE A 44 4.73 26.53 14.13
C PHE A 44 3.61 25.55 14.47
N HIS A 45 3.65 24.31 13.95
CA HIS A 45 2.65 23.27 14.23
C HIS A 45 2.56 22.87 15.71
N GLN A 46 3.67 23.00 16.48
CA GLN A 46 3.67 22.70 17.91
C GLN A 46 3.14 23.83 18.79
N LEU A 47 2.86 25.01 18.23
CA LEU A 47 2.29 26.11 19.00
C LEU A 47 0.93 25.72 19.61
N PRO A 48 0.59 26.19 20.82
CA PRO A 48 -0.66 25.87 21.49
C PRO A 48 -1.84 26.62 20.87
N LEU A 49 -2.16 26.25 19.62
CA LEU A 49 -3.26 26.85 18.86
C LEU A 49 -4.42 25.83 18.73
N PRO A 50 -5.67 26.33 18.54
CA PRO A 50 -6.81 25.48 18.24
C PRO A 50 -6.53 24.56 17.03
N GLU A 51 -7.04 23.31 17.07
CA GLU A 51 -6.81 22.28 16.04
C GLU A 51 -7.09 22.76 14.61
N ARG A 52 -8.11 23.63 14.43
CA ARG A 52 -8.45 24.24 13.12
C ARG A 52 -7.30 25.02 12.47
N HIS A 53 -6.36 25.53 13.28
CA HIS A 53 -5.21 26.31 12.81
C HIS A 53 -3.93 25.47 12.67
N LYS A 54 -3.83 24.33 13.34
CA LYS A 54 -2.64 23.46 13.28
C LYS A 54 -2.28 23.03 11.87
N LYS A 55 -3.28 22.73 11.05
CA LYS A 55 -3.08 22.38 9.63
C LYS A 55 -2.33 23.50 8.87
N TRP A 56 -2.72 24.75 9.10
CA TRP A 56 -2.09 25.90 8.44
C TRP A 56 -0.67 26.14 8.96
N MET A 57 -0.45 25.97 10.27
CA MET A 57 0.88 26.04 10.86
C MET A 57 1.81 24.97 10.30
N GLY A 58 1.30 23.75 10.13
CA GLY A 58 2.05 22.69 9.45
C GLY A 58 2.39 23.03 7.99
N TYR A 59 1.55 23.77 7.28
CA TYR A 59 1.88 24.26 5.94
C TYR A 59 2.97 25.34 5.95
N ILE A 60 3.01 26.22 6.96
CA ILE A 60 4.12 27.18 7.13
C ILE A 60 5.43 26.41 7.35
N ASP A 61 5.44 25.42 8.23
CA ASP A 61 6.62 24.59 8.48
C ASP A 61 7.11 23.89 7.19
N GLN A 62 6.19 23.36 6.37
CA GLN A 62 6.53 22.59 5.18
C GLN A 62 6.92 23.45 3.98
N TYR A 63 6.23 24.60 3.75
CA TYR A 63 6.34 25.34 2.48
C TYR A 63 6.99 26.70 2.61
N VAL A 64 7.29 27.16 3.82
CA VAL A 64 8.04 28.39 4.08
C VAL A 64 9.35 28.08 4.78
N VAL A 65 9.26 27.52 5.98
CA VAL A 65 10.44 27.30 6.85
C VAL A 65 11.39 26.26 6.24
N PHE A 66 10.87 25.10 5.87
CA PHE A 66 11.68 23.99 5.36
C PHE A 66 12.42 24.34 4.06
N PRO A 67 11.81 24.97 3.05
CA PRO A 67 12.54 25.45 1.85
C PRO A 67 13.69 26.41 2.17
N MET A 68 13.54 27.29 3.16
CA MET A 68 14.62 28.17 3.61
C MET A 68 15.76 27.35 4.25
N GLN A 69 15.42 26.38 5.10
CA GLN A 69 16.41 25.48 5.69
C GLN A 69 17.14 24.65 4.63
N VAL A 70 16.42 24.13 3.62
CA VAL A 70 17.01 23.37 2.52
C VAL A 70 18.00 24.25 1.75
N ARG A 71 17.63 25.47 1.35
CA ARG A 71 18.54 26.40 0.65
C ARG A 71 19.81 26.68 1.45
N TRP A 72 19.68 26.90 2.76
CA TRP A 72 20.83 27.13 3.62
C TRP A 72 21.74 25.89 3.74
N ARG A 73 21.16 24.71 3.86
CA ARG A 73 21.93 23.45 3.89
C ARG A 73 22.66 23.20 2.57
N LEU A 74 22.03 23.50 1.43
CA LEU A 74 22.61 23.32 0.10
C LEU A 74 23.90 24.12 -0.12
N LEU A 75 24.08 25.26 0.57
CA LEU A 75 25.33 26.06 0.52
C LEU A 75 26.52 25.30 1.12
N ARG A 76 26.28 24.26 1.93
CA ARG A 76 27.30 23.48 2.64
C ARG A 76 27.44 22.06 2.13
N GLN A 77 26.58 21.65 1.18
CA GLN A 77 26.60 20.31 0.60
C GLN A 77 27.50 20.27 -0.63
N SER A 78 28.30 19.20 -0.71
CA SER A 78 29.12 18.90 -1.88
C SER A 78 28.26 18.55 -3.11
N SER A 79 28.86 18.59 -4.29
CA SER A 79 28.18 18.30 -5.56
C SER A 79 27.90 16.81 -5.79
N ASP A 80 28.55 15.92 -5.04
CA ASP A 80 28.49 14.47 -5.15
C ASP A 80 27.37 13.82 -4.32
N VAL A 81 26.41 14.65 -3.84
CA VAL A 81 25.26 14.16 -3.06
C VAL A 81 24.10 13.84 -3.98
N LEU A 82 23.56 12.61 -3.87
CA LEU A 82 22.28 12.25 -4.46
C LEU A 82 21.12 12.59 -3.50
N TYR A 83 20.14 13.31 -4.03
CA TYR A 83 18.92 13.66 -3.28
C TYR A 83 17.79 12.71 -3.64
N VAL A 84 17.24 12.04 -2.65
CA VAL A 84 16.19 11.01 -2.81
C VAL A 84 14.90 11.53 -2.20
N PHE A 85 13.86 11.67 -2.99
CA PHE A 85 12.51 11.95 -2.50
C PHE A 85 11.80 10.62 -2.29
N ALA A 86 11.48 10.31 -1.04
CA ALA A 86 10.84 9.03 -0.68
C ALA A 86 9.38 8.91 -1.18
N ASP A 87 8.80 10.01 -1.69
CA ASP A 87 7.46 10.05 -2.24
C ASP A 87 7.31 11.21 -3.23
N HIS A 88 6.57 11.02 -4.33
CA HIS A 88 6.23 12.08 -5.29
C HIS A 88 5.38 13.21 -4.68
N ALA A 89 4.63 12.93 -3.58
CA ALA A 89 3.90 13.96 -2.85
C ALA A 89 4.81 15.03 -2.22
N LEU A 90 6.13 14.77 -2.13
CA LEU A 90 7.16 15.73 -1.75
C LEU A 90 7.57 16.66 -2.92
N GLY A 91 6.89 16.55 -4.04
CA GLY A 91 7.12 17.32 -5.27
C GLY A 91 7.38 18.81 -5.08
N PRO A 92 6.66 19.53 -4.18
CA PRO A 92 6.93 20.96 -3.95
C PRO A 92 8.37 21.32 -3.60
N TRP A 93 9.17 20.36 -3.13
CA TRP A 93 10.58 20.59 -2.78
C TRP A 93 11.55 20.20 -3.89
N VAL A 94 11.13 19.45 -4.91
CA VAL A 94 11.98 19.07 -6.05
C VAL A 94 12.61 20.27 -6.74
N PRO A 95 11.89 21.40 -6.98
CA PRO A 95 12.50 22.57 -7.61
C PRO A 95 13.69 23.18 -6.86
N LEU A 96 13.82 22.91 -5.55
CA LEU A 96 14.92 23.42 -4.74
C LEU A 96 16.27 22.79 -5.12
N ILE A 97 16.23 21.56 -5.70
CA ILE A 97 17.43 20.77 -6.00
C ILE A 97 17.45 20.28 -7.46
N SER A 98 16.59 20.79 -8.34
CA SER A 98 16.41 20.29 -9.71
C SER A 98 17.67 20.34 -10.59
N GLN A 99 18.71 21.09 -10.18
CA GLN A 99 20.01 21.16 -10.85
C GLN A 99 21.08 20.25 -10.23
N ARG A 100 20.69 19.40 -9.27
CA ARG A 100 21.57 18.45 -8.59
C ARG A 100 21.10 17.01 -8.83
N PRO A 101 21.97 15.99 -8.67
CA PRO A 101 21.57 14.59 -8.77
C PRO A 101 20.37 14.30 -7.86
N HIS A 102 19.27 13.79 -8.44
CA HIS A 102 18.07 13.48 -7.65
C HIS A 102 17.21 12.39 -8.28
N VAL A 103 16.43 11.74 -7.45
CA VAL A 103 15.44 10.74 -7.85
C VAL A 103 14.18 10.87 -7.00
N VAL A 104 13.02 10.59 -7.59
CA VAL A 104 11.72 10.63 -6.92
C VAL A 104 11.10 9.25 -6.94
N HIS A 105 10.82 8.69 -5.77
CA HIS A 105 10.02 7.47 -5.65
C HIS A 105 8.52 7.79 -5.81
N CYS A 106 7.83 6.97 -6.61
CA CYS A 106 6.43 7.14 -6.91
C CYS A 106 5.65 5.91 -6.46
N HIS A 107 4.61 6.13 -5.62
CA HIS A 107 3.85 5.05 -4.99
C HIS A 107 2.49 4.81 -5.63
N ASP A 108 1.71 5.86 -5.86
CA ASP A 108 0.43 5.82 -6.57
C ASP A 108 0.06 7.22 -7.05
N PHE A 109 -0.93 7.31 -7.93
CA PHE A 109 -1.45 8.59 -8.42
C PHE A 109 -2.93 8.79 -8.08
N LEU A 110 -3.48 8.02 -7.13
CA LEU A 110 -4.90 8.07 -6.76
C LEU A 110 -5.37 9.45 -6.31
N ALA A 111 -4.54 10.16 -5.54
CA ALA A 111 -4.84 11.53 -5.11
C ALA A 111 -4.80 12.51 -6.30
N GLN A 112 -3.89 12.33 -7.26
CA GLN A 112 -3.81 13.11 -8.48
C GLN A 112 -5.03 12.85 -9.38
N ASP A 113 -5.39 11.59 -9.59
CA ASP A 113 -6.53 11.18 -10.41
C ASP A 113 -7.86 11.67 -9.82
N SER A 114 -8.00 11.62 -8.50
CA SER A 114 -9.13 12.22 -7.80
C SER A 114 -9.22 13.73 -8.03
N ALA A 115 -8.09 14.43 -7.94
CA ALA A 115 -8.04 15.88 -8.17
C ALA A 115 -8.30 16.27 -9.63
N LEU A 116 -7.96 15.40 -10.59
CA LEU A 116 -8.25 15.55 -12.01
C LEU A 116 -9.69 15.16 -12.38
N GLY A 117 -10.47 14.62 -11.43
CA GLY A 117 -11.84 14.16 -11.67
C GLY A 117 -11.94 12.81 -12.40
N ARG A 118 -10.85 12.07 -12.51
CA ARG A 118 -10.81 10.74 -13.12
C ARG A 118 -11.47 9.67 -12.25
N ILE A 119 -11.65 9.97 -10.94
CA ILE A 119 -12.32 9.11 -9.96
C ILE A 119 -13.60 9.83 -9.51
N PRO A 120 -14.76 9.62 -10.18
CA PRO A 120 -15.96 10.45 -9.96
C PRO A 120 -16.55 10.35 -8.54
N HIS A 121 -16.40 9.19 -7.89
CA HIS A 121 -16.92 8.94 -6.55
C HIS A 121 -16.01 9.47 -5.43
N ASN A 122 -14.75 9.85 -5.73
CA ASN A 122 -13.84 10.48 -4.79
C ASN A 122 -13.63 11.95 -5.10
N ARG A 123 -14.63 12.77 -4.75
CA ARG A 123 -14.62 14.22 -5.05
C ARG A 123 -13.62 14.96 -4.17
N VAL A 124 -12.76 15.75 -4.79
CA VAL A 124 -11.76 16.60 -4.14
C VAL A 124 -12.21 18.07 -4.17
N SER A 125 -12.08 18.78 -3.05
CA SER A 125 -12.35 20.21 -2.95
C SER A 125 -11.45 21.05 -3.88
N GLN A 126 -11.84 22.29 -4.19
CA GLN A 126 -11.01 23.19 -5.02
C GLN A 126 -9.62 23.42 -4.42
N THR A 127 -9.53 23.61 -3.11
CA THR A 127 -8.24 23.74 -2.41
C THR A 127 -7.40 22.48 -2.51
N GLY A 128 -8.04 21.30 -2.43
CA GLY A 128 -7.37 20.01 -2.63
C GLY A 128 -6.85 19.86 -4.06
N ARG A 129 -7.62 20.28 -5.08
CA ARG A 129 -7.17 20.27 -6.49
C ARG A 129 -5.97 21.21 -6.71
N LEU A 130 -5.99 22.39 -6.12
CA LEU A 130 -4.86 23.34 -6.19
C LEU A 130 -3.62 22.76 -5.51
N TYR A 131 -3.80 22.09 -4.37
CA TYR A 131 -2.71 21.45 -3.65
C TYR A 131 -2.09 20.28 -4.46
N GLN A 132 -2.92 19.42 -5.05
CA GLN A 132 -2.45 18.34 -5.91
C GLN A 132 -1.78 18.88 -7.18
N ARG A 133 -2.26 19.99 -7.76
CA ARG A 133 -1.58 20.68 -8.86
C ARG A 133 -0.21 21.22 -8.44
N TYR A 134 -0.08 21.75 -7.23
CA TYR A 134 1.20 22.23 -6.69
C TYR A 134 2.20 21.09 -6.52
N ILE A 135 1.76 19.95 -6.00
CA ILE A 135 2.58 18.73 -5.90
C ILE A 135 3.04 18.30 -7.30
N ARG A 136 2.11 18.18 -8.25
CA ARG A 136 2.40 17.75 -9.62
C ARG A 136 3.39 18.65 -10.32
N ASN A 137 3.18 19.96 -10.29
CA ASN A 137 4.08 20.93 -10.89
C ASN A 137 5.49 20.87 -10.31
N GLY A 138 5.63 20.38 -9.09
CA GLY A 138 6.91 20.18 -8.43
C GLY A 138 7.60 18.90 -8.91
N PHE A 139 6.97 17.74 -8.77
CA PHE A 139 7.61 16.47 -9.14
C PHE A 139 7.88 16.36 -10.65
N GLN A 140 7.06 16.98 -11.51
CA GLN A 140 7.32 17.07 -12.95
C GLN A 140 8.66 17.70 -13.34
N LYS A 141 9.33 18.37 -12.42
CA LYS A 141 10.67 18.96 -12.63
C LYS A 141 11.81 17.97 -12.35
N ALA A 142 11.50 16.78 -11.85
CA ALA A 142 12.49 15.74 -11.70
C ALA A 142 12.81 15.10 -13.07
N ARG A 143 13.99 14.47 -13.16
CA ARG A 143 14.48 13.81 -14.38
C ARG A 143 14.60 12.31 -14.23
N ALA A 144 14.61 11.83 -12.99
CA ALA A 144 14.72 10.42 -12.65
C ALA A 144 13.66 10.02 -11.62
N TYR A 145 13.04 8.86 -11.86
CA TYR A 145 11.99 8.33 -11.00
C TYR A 145 12.19 6.84 -10.79
N ILE A 146 11.69 6.35 -9.66
CA ILE A 146 11.51 4.94 -9.36
C ILE A 146 10.04 4.72 -9.07
N ALA A 147 9.36 3.94 -9.90
CA ALA A 147 7.97 3.54 -9.72
C ALA A 147 7.90 2.17 -9.05
N ILE A 148 6.96 1.99 -8.11
CA ILE A 148 6.84 0.74 -7.35
C ILE A 148 6.04 -0.36 -8.07
N SER A 149 5.48 -0.07 -9.25
CA SER A 149 4.78 -1.01 -10.13
C SER A 149 4.80 -0.49 -11.57
N GLN A 150 4.53 -1.36 -12.54
CA GLN A 150 4.36 -0.93 -13.94
C GLN A 150 3.18 0.04 -14.06
N LYS A 151 2.06 -0.24 -13.37
CA LYS A 151 0.91 0.67 -13.31
C LYS A 151 1.30 2.07 -12.84
N THR A 152 2.09 2.16 -11.77
CA THR A 152 2.58 3.46 -11.26
C THR A 152 3.48 4.16 -12.27
N LYS A 153 4.33 3.41 -12.99
CA LYS A 153 5.15 3.96 -14.08
C LYS A 153 4.29 4.51 -15.21
N ASP A 154 3.28 3.76 -15.65
CA ASP A 154 2.39 4.18 -16.74
C ASP A 154 1.62 5.46 -16.38
N ASP A 155 1.10 5.53 -15.14
CA ASP A 155 0.44 6.73 -14.62
C ASP A 155 1.39 7.93 -14.54
N LEU A 156 2.63 7.71 -14.10
CA LEU A 156 3.66 8.75 -14.05
C LEU A 156 3.99 9.27 -15.45
N MET A 157 4.30 8.35 -16.38
CA MET A 157 4.71 8.73 -17.75
C MET A 157 3.62 9.47 -18.52
N ALA A 158 2.35 9.31 -18.13
CA ALA A 158 1.24 10.10 -18.68
C ALA A 158 1.24 11.57 -18.23
N VAL A 159 2.07 11.96 -17.24
CA VAL A 159 2.04 13.31 -16.65
C VAL A 159 3.42 13.99 -16.57
N VAL A 160 4.51 13.29 -16.83
CA VAL A 160 5.88 13.85 -16.85
C VAL A 160 6.41 13.97 -18.27
N ASP A 161 7.59 14.57 -18.43
CA ASP A 161 8.28 14.65 -19.71
C ASP A 161 8.63 13.24 -20.20
N PRO A 162 8.30 12.87 -21.45
CA PRO A 162 8.60 11.54 -22.01
C PRO A 162 10.08 11.19 -22.02
N SER A 163 10.98 12.15 -21.98
CA SER A 163 12.43 11.94 -21.91
C SER A 163 12.93 11.63 -20.49
N SER A 164 12.06 11.71 -19.48
CA SER A 164 12.42 11.39 -18.10
C SER A 164 12.73 9.91 -17.93
N ARG A 165 13.77 9.61 -17.16
CA ARG A 165 14.08 8.24 -16.77
C ARG A 165 13.07 7.75 -15.72
N CYS A 166 12.48 6.58 -15.94
CA CYS A 166 11.64 5.92 -14.95
C CYS A 166 11.93 4.42 -14.90
N ASP A 167 12.51 3.98 -13.81
CA ASP A 167 12.77 2.58 -13.51
C ASP A 167 11.61 2.00 -12.69
N VAL A 168 11.26 0.73 -12.91
CA VAL A 168 10.31 0.01 -12.06
C VAL A 168 11.08 -0.86 -11.10
N VAL A 169 10.87 -0.63 -9.80
CA VAL A 169 11.40 -1.50 -8.75
C VAL A 169 10.25 -1.84 -7.81
N TYR A 170 9.81 -3.09 -7.87
CA TYR A 170 8.75 -3.58 -6.99
C TYR A 170 9.18 -3.50 -5.53
N ASN A 171 8.23 -3.19 -4.66
CA ASN A 171 8.50 -3.14 -3.22
C ASN A 171 8.86 -4.52 -2.68
N GLY A 172 9.88 -4.57 -1.84
CA GLY A 172 10.24 -5.77 -1.09
C GLY A 172 9.25 -6.08 0.03
N VAL A 173 9.08 -7.36 0.34
CA VAL A 173 8.27 -7.86 1.46
C VAL A 173 9.14 -8.02 2.70
N ASN A 174 8.58 -7.71 3.87
CA ASN A 174 9.29 -7.86 5.13
C ASN A 174 9.52 -9.36 5.45
N PRO A 175 10.74 -9.80 5.79
CA PRO A 175 11.09 -11.21 6.07
C PRO A 175 10.35 -11.83 7.26
N ARG A 176 9.64 -11.04 8.08
CA ARG A 176 8.79 -11.55 9.16
C ARG A 176 7.58 -12.34 8.64
N PHE A 177 7.10 -12.00 7.45
CA PHE A 177 6.03 -12.75 6.80
C PHE A 177 6.60 -14.04 6.22
N LYS A 178 6.09 -15.18 6.70
CA LYS A 178 6.51 -16.53 6.30
C LYS A 178 5.45 -17.54 6.67
N PRO A 179 5.43 -18.72 6.06
CA PRO A 179 4.49 -19.78 6.42
C PRO A 179 4.66 -20.21 7.88
N ALA A 180 3.54 -20.54 8.53
CA ALA A 180 3.58 -21.16 9.84
C ALA A 180 4.15 -22.59 9.77
N VAL A 181 4.90 -22.98 10.77
CA VAL A 181 5.42 -24.37 10.90
C VAL A 181 4.24 -25.33 11.16
N ASP A 182 3.31 -24.92 12.02
CA ASP A 182 2.07 -25.64 12.30
C ASP A 182 0.91 -24.63 12.27
N VAL A 183 0.15 -24.67 11.16
CA VAL A 183 -1.00 -23.80 10.94
C VAL A 183 -2.10 -24.07 11.98
N GLN A 184 -2.31 -25.32 12.40
CA GLN A 184 -3.36 -25.66 13.34
C GLN A 184 -3.04 -25.17 14.76
N ALA A 185 -1.81 -25.37 15.22
CA ALA A 185 -1.36 -24.82 16.49
C ALA A 185 -1.45 -23.28 16.50
N GLN A 186 -1.09 -22.64 15.39
CA GLN A 186 -1.19 -21.19 15.23
C GLN A 186 -2.65 -20.70 15.32
N ARG A 187 -3.60 -21.38 14.66
CA ARG A 187 -5.04 -21.08 14.73
C ARG A 187 -5.56 -21.15 16.16
N VAL A 188 -5.21 -22.21 16.89
CA VAL A 188 -5.61 -22.39 18.29
C VAL A 188 -5.05 -21.26 19.17
N ALA A 189 -3.77 -20.92 19.00
CA ALA A 189 -3.13 -19.84 19.77
C ALA A 189 -3.77 -18.47 19.48
N LEU A 190 -4.01 -18.14 18.20
CA LEU A 190 -4.70 -16.91 17.78
C LEU A 190 -6.13 -16.90 18.30
N GLY A 191 -6.85 -17.99 18.19
CA GLY A 191 -8.24 -18.12 18.67
C GLY A 191 -8.34 -17.82 20.17
N LYS A 192 -7.44 -18.43 20.97
CA LYS A 192 -7.36 -18.16 22.41
C LYS A 192 -7.04 -16.67 22.71
N ALA A 193 -6.12 -16.08 21.96
CA ALA A 193 -5.70 -14.69 22.18
C ALA A 193 -6.77 -13.66 21.77
N LEU A 194 -7.64 -14.01 20.82
CA LEU A 194 -8.69 -13.13 20.29
C LEU A 194 -10.07 -13.42 20.89
N GLY A 195 -10.26 -14.55 21.58
CA GLY A 195 -11.56 -15.00 22.06
C GLY A 195 -12.51 -15.46 20.94
N ILE A 196 -11.96 -15.97 19.82
CA ILE A 196 -12.70 -16.36 18.61
C ILE A 196 -12.30 -17.80 18.27
N ASP A 197 -13.25 -18.68 17.95
CA ASP A 197 -12.89 -20.01 17.45
C ASP A 197 -12.37 -19.92 16.01
N LEU A 198 -11.06 -20.11 15.87
CA LEU A 198 -10.35 -20.14 14.59
C LEU A 198 -9.88 -21.55 14.19
N SER A 199 -10.27 -22.59 14.94
CA SER A 199 -9.76 -23.96 14.75
C SER A 199 -10.00 -24.49 13.33
N ARG A 200 -11.10 -24.11 12.70
CA ARG A 200 -11.46 -24.49 11.31
C ARG A 200 -10.83 -23.58 10.25
N GLY A 201 -10.19 -22.48 10.65
CA GLY A 201 -9.66 -21.43 9.79
C GLY A 201 -10.54 -20.20 9.77
N PHE A 202 -10.16 -19.24 8.93
CA PHE A 202 -10.85 -17.95 8.80
C PHE A 202 -10.55 -17.25 7.47
N VAL A 203 -11.42 -16.36 7.07
CA VAL A 203 -11.20 -15.39 5.98
C VAL A 203 -10.50 -14.18 6.58
N LEU A 204 -9.42 -13.73 5.95
CA LEU A 204 -8.67 -12.54 6.38
C LEU A 204 -8.83 -11.40 5.38
N HIS A 205 -9.02 -10.18 5.87
CA HIS A 205 -8.87 -8.94 5.12
C HIS A 205 -8.00 -7.96 5.90
N VAL A 206 -7.11 -7.24 5.22
CA VAL A 206 -6.26 -6.20 5.80
C VAL A 206 -6.41 -4.92 5.00
N GLY A 207 -6.87 -3.84 5.63
CA GLY A 207 -7.06 -2.56 4.94
C GLY A 207 -7.54 -1.43 5.83
N VAL A 208 -7.14 -0.22 5.46
CA VAL A 208 -7.59 1.04 6.10
C VAL A 208 -8.97 1.49 5.58
N ASN A 209 -9.58 2.48 6.23
CA ASN A 209 -10.91 3.02 5.86
C ASN A 209 -10.86 3.97 4.64
N THR A 210 -10.08 3.62 3.60
CA THR A 210 -10.10 4.37 2.34
C THR A 210 -11.05 3.70 1.35
N TRP A 211 -11.66 4.49 0.49
CA TRP A 211 -12.67 4.02 -0.48
C TRP A 211 -12.15 2.85 -1.35
N TYR A 212 -10.87 2.91 -1.75
CA TYR A 212 -10.29 1.92 -2.65
C TYR A 212 -9.99 0.56 -1.99
N LYS A 213 -9.89 0.50 -0.65
CA LYS A 213 -9.74 -0.79 0.06
C LYS A 213 -11.03 -1.62 0.10
N ASN A 214 -12.13 -1.03 -0.30
CA ASN A 214 -13.42 -1.70 -0.53
C ASN A 214 -13.91 -2.58 0.63
N ARG A 215 -13.79 -2.08 1.87
CA ARG A 215 -14.19 -2.84 3.07
C ARG A 215 -15.68 -3.21 3.08
N LEU A 216 -16.55 -2.39 2.47
CA LEU A 216 -17.97 -2.72 2.28
C LEU A 216 -18.14 -3.91 1.34
N GLY A 217 -17.39 -3.94 0.24
CA GLY A 217 -17.38 -5.07 -0.69
C GLY A 217 -16.88 -6.36 -0.04
N VAL A 218 -15.91 -6.29 0.90
CA VAL A 218 -15.49 -7.46 1.69
C VAL A 218 -16.67 -8.07 2.44
N LEU A 219 -17.47 -7.23 3.13
CA LEU A 219 -18.67 -7.69 3.84
C LEU A 219 -19.72 -8.24 2.87
N ALA A 220 -19.95 -7.58 1.75
CA ALA A 220 -20.92 -8.00 0.74
C ALA A 220 -20.56 -9.37 0.15
N ALA A 221 -19.30 -9.58 -0.23
CA ALA A 221 -18.80 -10.86 -0.74
C ALA A 221 -18.89 -11.99 0.29
N TYR A 222 -18.53 -11.70 1.54
CA TYR A 222 -18.60 -12.64 2.64
C TYR A 222 -20.04 -13.06 2.92
N GLU A 223 -20.97 -12.11 3.03
CA GLU A 223 -22.39 -12.39 3.25
C GLU A 223 -23.02 -13.17 2.08
N ALA A 224 -22.66 -12.82 0.83
CA ALA A 224 -23.13 -13.55 -0.34
C ALA A 224 -22.69 -15.02 -0.31
N TRP A 225 -21.43 -15.27 0.07
CA TRP A 225 -20.91 -16.63 0.26
C TRP A 225 -21.67 -17.37 1.35
N GLN A 226 -21.81 -16.78 2.54
CA GLN A 226 -22.49 -17.42 3.68
C GLN A 226 -23.95 -17.77 3.36
N ARG A 227 -24.67 -16.90 2.68
CA ARG A 227 -26.06 -17.17 2.25
C ARG A 227 -26.16 -18.31 1.24
N ALA A 228 -25.16 -18.44 0.35
CA ALA A 228 -25.12 -19.54 -0.60
C ALA A 228 -24.85 -20.89 0.07
N GLU A 229 -23.96 -20.92 1.09
CA GLU A 229 -23.66 -22.13 1.89
C GLU A 229 -24.87 -22.59 2.73
N LEU A 230 -25.69 -21.66 3.21
CA LEU A 230 -26.86 -21.93 4.04
C LEU A 230 -28.13 -22.24 3.21
N ALA A 231 -28.06 -22.14 1.88
CA ALA A 231 -29.22 -22.41 1.02
C ALA A 231 -29.67 -23.90 1.13
N PRO A 232 -30.98 -24.17 1.22
CA PRO A 232 -31.50 -25.55 1.29
C PRO A 232 -31.03 -26.37 0.08
N GLY A 233 -30.49 -27.57 0.36
CA GLY A 233 -30.01 -28.47 -0.68
C GLY A 233 -28.56 -28.30 -1.12
N THR A 234 -27.81 -27.42 -0.49
CA THR A 234 -26.36 -27.26 -0.75
C THR A 234 -25.61 -28.50 -0.22
N PRO A 235 -24.99 -29.34 -1.06
CA PRO A 235 -24.21 -30.50 -0.61
C PRO A 235 -23.04 -30.05 0.27
N GLY A 236 -22.94 -30.56 1.48
CA GLY A 236 -21.86 -30.25 2.42
C GLY A 236 -22.07 -28.96 3.21
N ALA A 237 -23.28 -28.39 3.25
CA ALA A 237 -23.61 -27.24 4.08
C ALA A 237 -23.14 -27.49 5.53
N THR A 238 -22.10 -26.77 5.93
CA THR A 238 -21.58 -26.81 7.30
C THR A 238 -22.33 -25.79 8.14
N THR A 239 -22.84 -26.21 9.29
CA THR A 239 -23.64 -25.40 10.21
C THR A 239 -22.86 -24.23 10.86
N SER A 240 -21.59 -24.08 10.56
CA SER A 240 -20.73 -23.03 11.13
C SER A 240 -19.86 -22.39 10.07
N ALA A 241 -20.12 -21.11 9.82
CA ALA A 241 -19.33 -20.28 8.94
C ALA A 241 -17.87 -20.11 9.42
N LEU A 242 -16.89 -20.06 8.52
CA LEU A 242 -15.56 -19.57 8.88
C LEU A 242 -15.66 -18.08 9.25
N PRO A 243 -15.09 -17.62 10.38
CA PRO A 243 -15.13 -16.21 10.73
C PRO A 243 -14.38 -15.35 9.73
N LEU A 244 -14.84 -14.10 9.54
CA LEU A 244 -14.14 -13.04 8.81
C LEU A 244 -13.41 -12.13 9.78
N LEU A 245 -12.09 -12.07 9.67
CA LEU A 245 -11.25 -11.14 10.43
C LEU A 245 -10.85 -9.96 9.52
N MET A 246 -11.25 -8.76 9.90
CA MET A 246 -10.95 -7.51 9.19
C MET A 246 -9.97 -6.66 9.99
N VAL A 247 -8.69 -6.71 9.63
CA VAL A 247 -7.62 -5.96 10.28
C VAL A 247 -7.53 -4.55 9.71
N GLY A 248 -7.47 -3.56 10.58
CA GLY A 248 -7.34 -2.15 10.20
C GLY A 248 -7.87 -1.20 11.27
N PRO A 249 -8.04 0.09 10.96
CA PRO A 249 -8.64 1.04 11.90
C PRO A 249 -10.08 0.63 12.25
N PRO A 250 -10.62 1.16 13.36
CA PRO A 250 -12.02 0.93 13.76
C PRO A 250 -12.99 1.16 12.59
N PRO A 251 -14.09 0.40 12.51
CA PRO A 251 -15.03 0.53 11.42
C PRO A 251 -15.70 1.90 11.42
N LEU A 252 -15.96 2.44 10.23
CA LEU A 252 -16.86 3.59 10.07
C LEU A 252 -18.32 3.15 10.32
N ASP A 253 -19.20 4.10 10.64
CA ASP A 253 -20.62 3.82 10.95
C ASP A 253 -21.31 3.04 9.82
N THR A 254 -21.01 3.36 8.56
CA THR A 254 -21.56 2.65 7.39
C THR A 254 -21.14 1.16 7.38
N LEU A 255 -19.89 0.86 7.76
CA LEU A 255 -19.39 -0.50 7.81
C LEU A 255 -20.00 -1.27 9.00
N ALA A 256 -20.14 -0.61 10.14
CA ALA A 256 -20.79 -1.17 11.32
C ALA A 256 -22.29 -1.45 11.08
N ALA A 257 -23.00 -0.52 10.43
CA ALA A 257 -24.38 -0.67 10.07
C ALA A 257 -24.60 -1.84 9.08
N LEU A 258 -23.75 -1.96 8.06
CA LEU A 258 -23.81 -3.08 7.12
C LEU A 258 -23.60 -4.43 7.84
N LYS A 259 -22.57 -4.53 8.72
CA LYS A 259 -22.37 -5.72 9.55
C LYS A 259 -23.62 -6.09 10.33
N SER A 260 -24.28 -5.12 10.96
CA SER A 260 -25.49 -5.34 11.78
C SER A 260 -26.70 -5.81 10.94
N ALA A 261 -26.74 -5.49 9.65
CA ALA A 261 -27.79 -5.92 8.71
C ALA A 261 -27.53 -7.33 8.10
N MET A 262 -26.32 -7.85 8.27
CA MET A 262 -25.94 -9.17 7.73
C MET A 262 -26.48 -10.29 8.59
N HIS A 263 -26.86 -11.41 7.96
CA HIS A 263 -27.20 -12.66 8.66
C HIS A 263 -25.96 -13.24 9.37
N SER A 264 -24.82 -13.21 8.70
CA SER A 264 -23.53 -13.69 9.23
C SER A 264 -22.72 -12.66 10.02
N GLY A 265 -23.35 -11.53 10.41
CA GLY A 265 -22.66 -10.40 11.03
C GLY A 265 -21.91 -10.74 12.33
N GLU A 266 -22.41 -11.68 13.14
CA GLU A 266 -21.73 -12.13 14.37
C GLU A 266 -20.39 -12.82 14.09
N SER A 267 -20.25 -13.46 12.95
CA SER A 267 -18.99 -14.09 12.50
C SER A 267 -17.97 -13.10 11.92
N VAL A 268 -18.29 -11.80 11.87
CA VAL A 268 -17.39 -10.74 11.41
C VAL A 268 -16.72 -10.06 12.60
N HIS A 269 -15.39 -10.02 12.61
CA HIS A 269 -14.61 -9.42 13.68
C HIS A 269 -13.69 -8.31 13.14
N PHE A 270 -13.84 -7.09 13.67
CA PHE A 270 -12.94 -5.98 13.38
C PHE A 270 -11.78 -5.98 14.38
N LEU A 271 -10.55 -6.04 13.88
CA LEU A 271 -9.33 -6.08 14.68
C LEU A 271 -8.52 -4.82 14.46
N SER A 272 -8.41 -3.98 15.47
CA SER A 272 -7.63 -2.74 15.44
C SER A 272 -6.37 -2.86 16.29
N SER A 273 -5.36 -2.04 15.98
CA SER A 273 -4.11 -1.98 16.76
C SER A 273 -3.40 -3.34 16.90
N ILE A 274 -3.42 -4.14 15.82
CA ILE A 274 -2.72 -5.41 15.76
C ILE A 274 -1.22 -5.16 15.56
N SER A 275 -0.37 -5.83 16.36
CA SER A 275 1.08 -5.78 16.16
C SER A 275 1.50 -6.47 14.87
N ASP A 276 2.66 -6.10 14.34
CA ASP A 276 3.19 -6.69 13.11
C ASP A 276 3.41 -8.21 13.24
N GLU A 277 3.82 -8.69 14.42
CA GLU A 277 3.99 -10.14 14.70
C GLU A 277 2.64 -10.87 14.65
N ARG A 278 1.61 -10.26 15.23
CA ARG A 278 0.26 -10.84 15.21
C ARG A 278 -0.33 -10.79 13.80
N LEU A 279 -0.05 -9.73 13.04
CA LEU A 279 -0.45 -9.63 11.64
C LEU A 279 0.19 -10.75 10.79
N ALA A 280 1.48 -11.00 10.95
CA ALA A 280 2.16 -12.10 10.27
C ALA A 280 1.57 -13.47 10.66
N ALA A 281 1.25 -13.65 11.95
CA ALA A 281 0.58 -14.85 12.43
C ALA A 281 -0.82 -15.03 11.83
N LEU A 282 -1.59 -13.95 11.64
CA LEU A 282 -2.91 -14.00 10.99
C LEU A 282 -2.79 -14.40 9.52
N TYR A 283 -1.85 -13.82 8.76
CA TYR A 283 -1.64 -14.21 7.37
C TYR A 283 -1.29 -15.71 7.25
N SER A 284 -0.35 -16.21 8.06
CA SER A 284 0.12 -17.59 7.95
C SER A 284 -0.90 -18.64 8.42
N ALA A 285 -1.93 -18.23 9.19
CA ALA A 285 -2.97 -19.12 9.69
C ALA A 285 -4.29 -19.00 8.89
N ALA A 286 -4.46 -17.97 8.06
CA ALA A 286 -5.68 -17.74 7.31
C ALA A 286 -5.99 -18.86 6.31
N THR A 287 -7.26 -19.14 6.09
CA THR A 287 -7.73 -20.06 5.04
C THR A 287 -7.64 -19.40 3.67
N VAL A 288 -8.01 -18.14 3.61
CA VAL A 288 -7.96 -17.30 2.40
C VAL A 288 -7.81 -15.83 2.79
N PHE A 289 -7.06 -15.10 2.00
CA PHE A 289 -6.96 -13.64 2.06
C PHE A 289 -7.84 -13.02 0.98
N LEU A 290 -8.83 -12.24 1.38
CA LEU A 290 -9.74 -11.53 0.48
C LEU A 290 -9.33 -10.05 0.38
N PHE A 291 -8.88 -9.64 -0.80
CA PHE A 291 -8.38 -8.29 -1.06
C PHE A 291 -9.03 -7.68 -2.31
N PRO A 292 -10.33 -7.31 -2.25
CA PRO A 292 -11.07 -6.79 -3.39
C PRO A 292 -10.84 -5.29 -3.57
N SER A 293 -9.59 -4.85 -3.45
CA SER A 293 -9.21 -3.44 -3.58
C SER A 293 -9.55 -2.93 -4.98
N ILE A 294 -10.10 -1.72 -5.07
CA ILE A 294 -10.52 -1.11 -6.35
C ILE A 294 -9.31 -0.53 -7.06
N ALA A 295 -8.37 0.01 -6.30
CA ALA A 295 -7.15 0.63 -6.82
C ALA A 295 -6.03 0.56 -5.78
N GLU A 296 -4.79 0.45 -6.24
CA GLU A 296 -3.58 0.42 -5.41
C GLU A 296 -2.41 1.03 -6.17
N GLY A 297 -1.35 1.36 -5.44
CA GLY A 297 -0.04 1.63 -6.06
C GLY A 297 0.79 0.37 -6.25
N PHE A 298 0.63 -0.63 -5.34
CA PHE A 298 1.35 -1.89 -5.38
C PHE A 298 0.48 -3.07 -4.92
N GLY A 299 0.09 -3.09 -3.64
CA GLY A 299 -0.67 -4.20 -3.08
C GLY A 299 0.17 -5.06 -2.15
N TRP A 300 0.95 -4.47 -1.25
CA TRP A 300 1.73 -5.20 -0.23
C TRP A 300 0.96 -6.33 0.46
N PRO A 301 -0.32 -6.16 0.89
CA PRO A 301 -1.06 -7.22 1.54
C PRO A 301 -1.18 -8.51 0.71
N ILE A 302 -1.15 -8.42 -0.63
CA ILE A 302 -1.16 -9.60 -1.52
C ILE A 302 0.15 -10.37 -1.36
N VAL A 303 1.30 -9.68 -1.41
CA VAL A 303 2.62 -10.31 -1.24
C VAL A 303 2.76 -10.89 0.16
N GLU A 304 2.36 -10.13 1.20
CA GLU A 304 2.38 -10.57 2.60
C GLU A 304 1.59 -11.87 2.80
N ALA A 305 0.41 -11.97 2.16
CA ALA A 305 -0.40 -13.20 2.18
C ALA A 305 0.30 -14.35 1.45
N MET A 306 0.79 -14.12 0.22
CA MET A 306 1.44 -15.15 -0.58
C MET A 306 2.70 -15.70 0.08
N VAL A 307 3.58 -14.83 0.59
CA VAL A 307 4.82 -15.26 1.27
C VAL A 307 4.54 -15.96 2.59
N SER A 308 3.37 -15.71 3.20
CA SER A 308 2.89 -16.42 4.40
C SER A 308 2.19 -17.77 4.09
N GLY A 309 2.10 -18.16 2.81
CA GLY A 309 1.43 -19.39 2.40
C GLY A 309 -0.10 -19.29 2.41
N CYS A 310 -0.67 -18.10 2.40
CA CYS A 310 -2.11 -17.86 2.37
C CYS A 310 -2.61 -17.75 0.92
N PRO A 311 -3.62 -18.55 0.50
CA PRO A 311 -4.33 -18.37 -0.77
C PRO A 311 -4.95 -16.98 -0.89
N VAL A 312 -4.86 -16.34 -2.05
CA VAL A 312 -5.30 -14.98 -2.29
C VAL A 312 -6.46 -14.92 -3.28
N ILE A 313 -7.46 -14.10 -2.95
CA ILE A 313 -8.48 -13.61 -3.88
C ILE A 313 -8.29 -12.09 -3.99
N THR A 314 -8.10 -11.58 -5.20
CA THR A 314 -7.93 -10.15 -5.42
C THR A 314 -8.56 -9.69 -6.73
N THR A 315 -8.56 -8.40 -6.99
CA THR A 315 -9.15 -7.79 -8.17
C THR A 315 -8.30 -8.05 -9.42
N GLY A 316 -8.96 -8.27 -10.57
CA GLY A 316 -8.33 -8.52 -11.87
C GLY A 316 -7.81 -7.26 -12.58
N GLU A 317 -7.33 -6.26 -11.84
CA GLU A 317 -6.78 -5.00 -12.37
C GLU A 317 -5.36 -4.75 -11.85
N ALA A 318 -4.55 -4.03 -12.63
CA ALA A 318 -3.22 -3.62 -12.20
C ALA A 318 -3.33 -2.55 -11.09
N PRO A 319 -2.41 -2.57 -10.11
CA PRO A 319 -1.22 -3.43 -9.98
C PRO A 319 -1.48 -4.77 -9.29
N MET A 320 -2.72 -5.08 -8.84
CA MET A 320 -3.03 -6.34 -8.15
C MET A 320 -2.66 -7.55 -9.01
N THR A 321 -2.91 -7.48 -10.33
CA THR A 321 -2.54 -8.54 -11.28
C THR A 321 -1.02 -8.67 -11.47
N GLU A 322 -0.28 -7.56 -11.43
CA GLU A 322 1.19 -7.59 -11.50
C GLU A 322 1.77 -8.34 -10.29
N VAL A 323 1.24 -8.03 -9.10
CA VAL A 323 1.70 -8.61 -7.84
C VAL A 323 1.26 -10.06 -7.70
N ALA A 324 0.01 -10.35 -8.01
CA ALA A 324 -0.55 -11.69 -7.85
C ALA A 324 -0.08 -12.68 -8.92
N GLY A 325 0.26 -12.21 -10.11
CA GLY A 325 0.57 -13.07 -11.25
C GLY A 325 -0.56 -14.08 -11.49
N SER A 326 -0.19 -15.34 -11.66
CA SER A 326 -1.14 -16.46 -11.79
C SER A 326 -1.46 -17.17 -10.46
N ALA A 327 -1.02 -16.61 -9.33
CA ALA A 327 -1.09 -17.28 -8.03
C ALA A 327 -2.38 -16.98 -7.26
N ALA A 328 -3.18 -16.00 -7.68
CA ALA A 328 -4.44 -15.63 -7.03
C ALA A 328 -5.67 -15.99 -7.87
N VAL A 329 -6.82 -16.10 -7.21
CA VAL A 329 -8.12 -16.08 -7.88
C VAL A 329 -8.50 -14.61 -8.12
N LEU A 330 -8.82 -14.27 -9.37
CA LEU A 330 -9.15 -12.91 -9.76
C LEU A 330 -10.67 -12.71 -9.80
N ILE A 331 -11.13 -11.59 -9.23
CA ILE A 331 -12.53 -11.14 -9.29
C ILE A 331 -12.61 -9.78 -10.00
N PRO A 332 -13.77 -9.41 -10.58
CA PRO A 332 -13.93 -8.09 -11.17
C PRO A 332 -13.75 -6.97 -10.15
N VAL A 333 -13.46 -5.75 -10.63
CA VAL A 333 -13.52 -4.54 -9.81
C VAL A 333 -14.97 -4.27 -9.43
N SER A 334 -15.24 -3.98 -8.15
CA SER A 334 -16.56 -3.52 -7.73
C SER A 334 -16.79 -2.07 -8.12
N THR A 335 -18.05 -1.74 -8.40
CA THR A 335 -18.48 -0.37 -8.65
C THR A 335 -19.12 0.23 -7.39
N PRO A 336 -19.28 1.56 -7.31
CA PRO A 336 -20.02 2.17 -6.21
C PRO A 336 -21.46 1.66 -6.08
N GLN A 337 -22.09 1.24 -7.19
CA GLN A 337 -23.42 0.64 -7.19
C GLN A 337 -23.45 -0.69 -6.45
N ASP A 338 -22.41 -1.49 -6.54
CA ASP A 338 -22.31 -2.78 -5.85
C ASP A 338 -22.27 -2.64 -4.34
N THR A 339 -21.68 -1.55 -3.83
CA THR A 339 -21.47 -1.35 -2.38
C THR A 339 -22.51 -0.44 -1.75
N ASN A 340 -23.19 0.41 -2.53
CA ASN A 340 -24.25 1.32 -2.07
C ASN A 340 -25.66 0.74 -2.23
N ASP A 341 -25.79 -0.48 -2.75
CA ASP A 341 -27.07 -1.20 -2.79
C ASP A 341 -27.60 -1.45 -1.37
N PRO A 342 -28.91 -1.34 -1.11
CA PRO A 342 -29.48 -1.70 0.18
C PRO A 342 -29.21 -3.15 0.61
N ASN A 343 -28.97 -4.03 -0.34
CA ASN A 343 -28.62 -5.44 -0.14
C ASN A 343 -27.36 -5.78 -0.94
N PRO A 344 -26.19 -5.23 -0.58
CA PRO A 344 -25.01 -5.29 -1.44
C PRO A 344 -24.52 -6.74 -1.69
N TRP A 345 -24.89 -7.69 -0.83
CA TRP A 345 -24.60 -9.12 -1.01
C TRP A 345 -25.42 -9.81 -2.10
N LYS A 346 -26.48 -9.15 -2.64
CA LYS A 346 -27.28 -9.67 -3.75
C LYS A 346 -26.80 -9.18 -5.11
N THR A 347 -25.87 -8.25 -5.16
CA THR A 347 -25.34 -7.73 -6.42
C THR A 347 -24.60 -8.83 -7.20
N PRO A 348 -24.60 -8.77 -8.54
CA PRO A 348 -23.85 -9.76 -9.34
C PRO A 348 -22.38 -9.84 -8.95
N TRP A 349 -21.76 -8.70 -8.63
CA TRP A 349 -20.38 -8.65 -8.17
C TRP A 349 -20.18 -9.42 -6.86
N ALA A 350 -20.98 -9.15 -5.85
CA ALA A 350 -20.84 -9.81 -4.55
C ALA A 350 -21.07 -11.32 -4.64
N VAL A 351 -22.04 -11.75 -5.45
CA VAL A 351 -22.30 -13.17 -5.72
C VAL A 351 -21.10 -13.83 -6.40
N GLN A 352 -20.46 -13.14 -7.37
CA GLN A 352 -19.26 -13.67 -8.03
C GLN A 352 -18.07 -13.75 -7.06
N ALA A 353 -17.84 -12.71 -6.24
CA ALA A 353 -16.80 -12.69 -5.22
C ALA A 353 -17.06 -13.77 -4.14
N GLY A 354 -18.33 -13.98 -3.76
CA GLY A 354 -18.75 -15.07 -2.86
C GLY A 354 -18.46 -16.46 -3.44
N LYS A 355 -18.69 -16.67 -4.74
CA LYS A 355 -18.31 -17.91 -5.42
C LYS A 355 -16.81 -18.15 -5.41
N ALA A 356 -16.00 -17.10 -5.58
CA ALA A 356 -14.54 -17.20 -5.47
C ALA A 356 -14.11 -17.61 -4.04
N LEU A 357 -14.78 -17.09 -3.00
CA LEU A 357 -14.56 -17.53 -1.61
C LEU A 357 -14.91 -19.02 -1.45
N ALA A 358 -16.09 -19.46 -1.90
CA ALA A 358 -16.51 -20.88 -1.85
C ALA A 358 -15.47 -21.78 -2.56
N GLN A 359 -15.02 -21.36 -3.76
CA GLN A 359 -14.01 -22.10 -4.53
C GLN A 359 -12.70 -22.27 -3.74
N VAL A 360 -12.15 -21.20 -3.15
CA VAL A 360 -10.85 -21.26 -2.47
C VAL A 360 -10.96 -21.96 -1.11
N VAL A 361 -12.04 -21.73 -0.38
CA VAL A 361 -12.28 -22.43 0.90
C VAL A 361 -12.49 -23.92 0.68
N GLY A 362 -13.21 -24.31 -0.37
CA GLY A 362 -13.52 -25.70 -0.73
C GLY A 362 -12.41 -26.44 -1.47
N LEU A 363 -11.22 -25.87 -1.66
CA LEU A 363 -10.11 -26.54 -2.33
C LEU A 363 -9.72 -27.83 -1.60
N SER A 364 -9.54 -28.92 -2.37
CA SER A 364 -8.91 -30.13 -1.87
C SER A 364 -7.48 -29.86 -1.38
N ALA A 365 -6.96 -30.70 -0.49
CA ALA A 365 -5.60 -30.50 0.05
C ALA A 365 -4.52 -30.39 -1.06
N PRO A 366 -4.50 -31.23 -2.12
CA PRO A 366 -3.54 -31.07 -3.21
C PRO A 366 -3.72 -29.76 -3.98
N ALA A 367 -4.96 -29.35 -4.27
CA ALA A 367 -5.23 -28.10 -4.98
C ALA A 367 -4.82 -26.86 -4.17
N ARG A 368 -5.08 -26.88 -2.86
CA ARG A 368 -4.62 -25.84 -1.93
C ARG A 368 -3.11 -25.77 -1.89
N GLN A 369 -2.42 -26.91 -1.76
CA GLN A 369 -0.96 -26.97 -1.75
C GLN A 369 -0.37 -26.42 -3.05
N SER A 370 -0.96 -26.75 -4.20
CA SER A 370 -0.56 -26.18 -5.49
C SER A 370 -0.74 -24.67 -5.56
N MET A 371 -1.86 -24.13 -5.04
CA MET A 371 -2.10 -22.68 -5.01
C MET A 371 -1.10 -21.97 -4.09
N VAL A 372 -0.83 -22.53 -2.91
CA VAL A 372 0.18 -22.01 -1.97
C VAL A 372 1.57 -22.01 -2.62
N ALA A 373 1.95 -23.11 -3.28
CA ALA A 373 3.24 -23.20 -3.95
C ALA A 373 3.43 -22.13 -5.05
N ARG A 374 2.39 -21.86 -5.86
CA ARG A 374 2.41 -20.75 -6.82
C ARG A 374 2.54 -19.40 -6.13
N GLY A 375 1.83 -19.17 -5.00
CA GLY A 375 1.94 -17.94 -4.22
C GLY A 375 3.34 -17.71 -3.70
N LEU A 376 3.96 -18.73 -3.12
CA LEU A 376 5.34 -18.67 -2.62
C LEU A 376 6.35 -18.40 -3.74
N ALA A 377 6.18 -19.05 -4.89
CA ALA A 377 7.04 -18.82 -6.07
C ALA A 377 6.88 -17.37 -6.61
N GLN A 378 5.66 -16.87 -6.71
CA GLN A 378 5.39 -15.49 -7.13
C GLN A 378 5.99 -14.48 -6.14
N ALA A 379 5.89 -14.74 -4.84
CA ALA A 379 6.41 -13.86 -3.80
C ALA A 379 7.95 -13.69 -3.84
N GLN A 380 8.69 -14.63 -4.44
CA GLN A 380 10.14 -14.52 -4.60
C GLN A 380 10.57 -13.33 -5.47
N HIS A 381 9.68 -12.85 -6.38
CA HIS A 381 9.94 -11.66 -7.17
C HIS A 381 9.93 -10.36 -6.35
N PHE A 382 9.51 -10.42 -5.10
CA PHE A 382 9.36 -9.27 -4.19
C PHE A 382 10.30 -9.40 -2.98
N ASP A 383 11.48 -9.99 -3.20
CA ASP A 383 12.52 -10.06 -2.19
C ASP A 383 13.04 -8.65 -1.86
N SER A 384 13.15 -8.35 -0.57
CA SER A 384 13.57 -7.03 -0.10
C SER A 384 15.01 -6.70 -0.46
N ASP A 385 15.92 -7.67 -0.37
CA ASP A 385 17.34 -7.43 -0.64
C ASP A 385 17.57 -7.21 -2.13
N VAL A 386 16.87 -7.99 -2.99
CA VAL A 386 16.91 -7.81 -4.45
C VAL A 386 16.35 -6.44 -4.85
N ALA A 387 15.23 -6.02 -4.25
CA ALA A 387 14.65 -4.69 -4.51
C ALA A 387 15.64 -3.57 -4.12
N LEU A 388 16.28 -3.70 -2.97
CA LEU A 388 17.26 -2.73 -2.47
C LEU A 388 18.55 -2.72 -3.29
N ASP A 389 19.01 -3.86 -3.81
CA ASP A 389 20.15 -3.95 -4.73
C ASP A 389 19.87 -3.17 -6.02
N HIS A 390 18.66 -3.32 -6.58
CA HIS A 390 18.26 -2.56 -7.76
C HIS A 390 18.18 -1.04 -7.48
N ILE A 391 17.61 -0.65 -6.34
CA ILE A 391 17.54 0.77 -5.94
C ILE A 391 18.96 1.34 -5.78
N GLU A 392 19.86 0.62 -5.12
CA GLU A 392 21.25 1.05 -4.91
C GLU A 392 22.01 1.20 -6.25
N ALA A 393 21.79 0.28 -7.18
CA ALA A 393 22.37 0.35 -8.53
C ALA A 393 21.90 1.62 -9.26
N ILE A 394 20.60 1.92 -9.24
CA ILE A 394 20.03 3.14 -9.82
C ILE A 394 20.63 4.39 -9.17
N TYR A 395 20.76 4.41 -7.84
CA TYR A 395 21.36 5.53 -7.12
C TYR A 395 22.83 5.74 -7.52
N SER A 396 23.59 4.65 -7.68
CA SER A 396 24.99 4.69 -8.10
C SER A 396 25.15 5.27 -9.52
N GLU A 397 24.29 4.84 -10.45
CA GLU A 397 24.28 5.36 -11.83
C GLU A 397 23.96 6.85 -11.87
N LEU A 398 22.93 7.31 -11.14
CA LEU A 398 22.53 8.72 -11.10
C LEU A 398 23.62 9.60 -10.48
N SER A 399 24.28 9.10 -9.43
CA SER A 399 25.42 9.82 -8.79
C SER A 399 26.59 9.96 -9.75
N SER A 400 26.87 8.96 -10.60
CA SER A 400 28.01 8.95 -11.53
C SER A 400 27.77 9.74 -12.81
N SER A 401 26.54 9.68 -13.35
CA SER A 401 26.19 10.31 -14.65
C SER A 401 26.27 11.84 -14.60
N GLU A 402 25.85 12.47 -13.51
CA GLU A 402 25.91 13.93 -13.38
C GLU A 402 27.29 14.43 -12.93
N ALA A 403 28.12 13.61 -12.29
CA ALA A 403 29.52 13.93 -12.04
C ALA A 403 30.29 14.13 -13.38
N LEU A 404 30.00 13.34 -14.40
CA LEU A 404 30.57 13.47 -15.75
C LEU A 404 30.09 14.72 -16.51
N VAL A 405 28.83 15.14 -16.30
CA VAL A 405 28.29 16.35 -16.93
C VAL A 405 28.87 17.61 -16.27
N SER A 406 28.99 17.62 -14.95
CA SER A 406 29.61 18.75 -14.21
C SER A 406 31.08 18.97 -14.56
N GLN A 407 31.86 17.88 -14.77
CA GLN A 407 33.25 18.00 -15.21
C GLN A 407 33.39 18.58 -16.62
N LYS A 408 32.50 18.24 -17.55
CA LYS A 408 32.50 18.78 -18.92
C LYS A 408 32.11 20.29 -18.99
N THR A 409 31.35 20.76 -18.00
CA THR A 409 30.93 22.17 -17.93
C THR A 409 32.00 23.05 -17.29
N LEU A 410 32.86 22.51 -16.43
CA LEU A 410 33.99 23.19 -15.81
C LEU A 410 35.26 23.21 -16.70
N SER A 411 35.28 22.41 -17.76
CA SER A 411 36.39 22.32 -18.72
C SER A 411 36.14 23.11 -20.03
N ARG A 412 35.07 23.91 -20.09
CA ARG A 412 34.76 24.88 -21.13
C ARG A 412 34.75 26.30 -20.52
#